data_72df1d7ac1e48fab133ee92bd49fdceb
#
_entry.id   72df1d7ac1e48fab133ee92bd49fdceb
#
_cell.length_a   1.000
_cell.length_b   1.000
_cell.length_c   1.000
_cell.angle_alpha   90.00
_cell.angle_beta   90.00
_cell.angle_gamma   90.00
#
_symmetry.space_group_name_H-M   'P 1'
#
loop_
_entity.id
_entity.type
_entity.pdbx_description
1 polymer ?
#
loop_
_entity_poly.entity_id
_entity_poly.type
_entity_poly.pdbx_seq_one_letter_code
_entity_poly.pdbx_strand_id
1 'polypeptide(L)'
;VSAGSRRLIVEADGGSRGNPGPAGYGALVLDAASGEVLAERAEAIGRATNNVAEYRGLIAGLRAARELAPDATVRVRMDSKLVVEQMSGRWKIKHPDMRPLAAEAREIFPPGAVRYEWIPRAENGHADRLANEAMDAAKRGESWSPGNSTAQLAAPARSAGPAGDPAEPAEAAGSDERAGTAGTTGTTEASTTAPPAAGWGADRGTATTFVLLRHGETALTPQKRFSGSGADPELSEAGRRQAAAAAAHLAARGTVQAVVTSPALRCRQTAGTVADALGLKPRIEDELRETDFGAWEGLSFAEVRERHPEDLAAWLRSPKAEPTGGGESFAAVSRRTAVARDRMIARFAGRTVLVVSHVTPIKSLVRLALGAPPDALFRMELSAASLSAVAYYADGAASMRLFNDTAHLR
;
A
#
# COMPACT_ATOMS: atom_id res chain seq x y z
N VAL A 1 4.84 49.70 -3.29
CA VAL A 1 5.34 48.36 -3.63
C VAL A 1 4.50 47.43 -2.80
N SER A 2 3.51 46.78 -3.40
CA SER A 2 2.66 45.77 -2.74
C SER A 2 3.56 44.59 -2.37
N ALA A 3 3.72 44.35 -1.08
CA ALA A 3 4.43 43.16 -0.60
C ALA A 3 3.65 41.93 -1.09
N GLY A 4 4.24 41.16 -1.98
CA GLY A 4 3.62 39.97 -2.50
C GLY A 4 3.25 39.01 -1.35
N SER A 5 2.04 38.54 -1.29
CA SER A 5 1.53 37.59 -0.31
C SER A 5 2.50 36.39 -0.21
N ARG A 6 2.97 36.08 1.00
CA ARG A 6 3.88 34.94 1.24
C ARG A 6 3.20 33.64 0.81
N ARG A 7 3.92 32.76 0.12
CA ARG A 7 3.39 31.45 -0.27
C ARG A 7 3.95 30.37 0.64
N LEU A 8 3.05 29.60 1.25
CA LEU A 8 3.40 28.51 2.16
C LEU A 8 2.87 27.19 1.63
N ILE A 9 3.57 26.11 1.98
CA ILE A 9 3.11 24.74 1.78
C ILE A 9 2.85 24.14 3.16
N VAL A 10 1.70 23.50 3.34
CA VAL A 10 1.37 22.70 4.53
C VAL A 10 1.33 21.24 4.08
N GLU A 11 2.13 20.39 4.70
CA GLU A 11 2.00 18.94 4.60
C GLU A 11 1.46 18.41 5.92
N ALA A 12 0.48 17.51 5.85
CA ALA A 12 -0.12 16.94 7.05
C ALA A 12 -0.47 15.46 6.83
N ASP A 13 -0.38 14.70 7.90
CA ASP A 13 -0.78 13.30 7.97
C ASP A 13 -1.43 13.02 9.33
N GLY A 14 -2.27 12.00 9.37
CA GLY A 14 -2.89 11.52 10.59
C GLY A 14 -3.06 10.02 10.55
N GLY A 15 -2.80 9.36 11.68
CA GLY A 15 -2.88 7.92 11.77
C GLY A 15 -3.54 7.44 13.05
N SER A 16 -4.06 6.22 13.02
CA SER A 16 -4.52 5.52 14.21
C SER A 16 -4.03 4.07 14.22
N ARG A 17 -3.61 3.61 15.39
CA ARG A 17 -3.21 2.20 15.61
C ARG A 17 -4.43 1.35 15.96
N GLY A 18 -5.19 1.01 14.93
CA GLY A 18 -6.56 0.52 14.99
C GLY A 18 -7.54 1.61 14.57
N ASN A 19 -8.75 1.26 14.10
CA ASN A 19 -9.70 2.27 13.60
C ASN A 19 -11.12 2.01 14.14
N PRO A 20 -11.52 2.69 15.26
CA PRO A 20 -10.75 3.66 16.06
C PRO A 20 -9.70 3.02 16.98
N GLY A 21 -8.60 3.76 17.23
CA GLY A 21 -7.51 3.33 18.09
C GLY A 21 -6.68 4.50 18.60
N PRO A 22 -5.56 4.25 19.32
CA PRO A 22 -4.59 5.30 19.65
C PRO A 22 -4.17 6.02 18.39
N ALA A 23 -4.42 7.33 18.35
CA ALA A 23 -4.29 8.15 17.15
C ALA A 23 -3.40 9.37 17.42
N GLY A 24 -2.78 9.87 16.35
CA GLY A 24 -1.97 11.06 16.37
C GLY A 24 -1.85 11.67 14.99
N TYR A 25 -1.36 12.88 14.93
CA TYR A 25 -1.12 13.58 13.67
C TYR A 25 0.28 14.20 13.64
N GLY A 26 0.75 14.46 12.41
CA GLY A 26 1.91 15.28 12.12
C GLY A 26 1.59 16.31 11.05
N ALA A 27 2.15 17.50 11.18
CA ALA A 27 2.03 18.54 10.19
C ALA A 27 3.30 19.39 10.15
N LEU A 28 3.64 19.90 8.97
CA LEU A 28 4.75 20.83 8.80
C LEU A 28 4.36 21.95 7.85
N VAL A 29 4.98 23.11 8.04
CA VAL A 29 4.83 24.28 7.18
C VAL A 29 6.17 24.56 6.52
N LEU A 30 6.15 24.73 5.21
CA LEU A 30 7.33 25.03 4.41
C LEU A 30 7.16 26.37 3.70
N ASP A 31 8.27 27.05 3.50
CA ASP A 31 8.34 28.14 2.54
C ASP A 31 8.26 27.59 1.12
N ALA A 32 7.32 28.10 0.31
CA ALA A 32 7.08 27.56 -1.02
C ALA A 32 8.20 27.87 -2.01
N ALA A 33 9.05 28.86 -1.74
CA ALA A 33 10.14 29.25 -2.63
C ALA A 33 11.44 28.48 -2.32
N SER A 34 11.78 28.32 -1.02
CA SER A 34 13.01 27.65 -0.60
C SER A 34 12.84 26.16 -0.28
N GLY A 35 11.61 25.73 0.03
CA GLY A 35 11.33 24.38 0.55
C GLY A 35 11.79 24.18 2.01
N GLU A 36 12.21 25.25 2.69
CA GLU A 36 12.64 25.22 4.07
C GLU A 36 11.47 24.93 5.01
N VAL A 37 11.69 24.06 6.01
CA VAL A 37 10.71 23.76 7.05
C VAL A 37 10.69 24.91 8.05
N LEU A 38 9.56 25.61 8.17
CA LEU A 38 9.37 26.77 9.02
C LEU A 38 8.77 26.40 10.38
N ALA A 39 7.94 25.36 10.43
CA ALA A 39 7.32 24.86 11.64
C ALA A 39 6.94 23.39 11.51
N GLU A 40 6.98 22.70 12.63
CA GLU A 40 6.47 21.33 12.78
C GLU A 40 5.47 21.28 13.93
N ARG A 41 4.44 20.46 13.78
CA ARG A 41 3.41 20.17 14.78
C ARG A 41 3.11 18.69 14.79
N ALA A 42 3.10 18.08 15.96
CA ALA A 42 2.66 16.71 16.10
C ALA A 42 2.04 16.49 17.48
N GLU A 43 0.99 15.68 17.56
CA GLU A 43 0.29 15.42 18.80
C GLU A 43 -0.42 14.06 18.75
N ALA A 44 -0.42 13.37 19.88
CA ALA A 44 -1.26 12.19 20.09
C ALA A 44 -2.62 12.65 20.63
N ILE A 45 -3.69 12.28 19.92
CA ILE A 45 -5.06 12.76 20.20
C ILE A 45 -5.91 11.75 20.97
N GLY A 46 -5.27 10.76 21.60
CA GLY A 46 -5.96 9.69 22.31
C GLY A 46 -6.60 8.68 21.35
N ARG A 47 -7.81 8.22 21.63
CA ARG A 47 -8.51 7.23 20.82
C ARG A 47 -9.39 7.92 19.77
N ALA A 48 -9.03 7.79 18.50
CA ALA A 48 -9.76 8.36 17.37
C ALA A 48 -9.70 7.47 16.11
N THR A 49 -10.48 7.81 15.08
CA THR A 49 -10.37 7.20 13.77
C THR A 49 -9.26 7.86 12.97
N ASN A 50 -8.77 7.17 11.94
CA ASN A 50 -7.77 7.70 11.01
C ASN A 50 -8.22 9.05 10.42
N ASN A 51 -9.44 9.14 9.94
CA ASN A 51 -9.97 10.36 9.32
C ASN A 51 -10.01 11.56 10.30
N VAL A 52 -10.31 11.33 11.58
CA VAL A 52 -10.24 12.38 12.61
C VAL A 52 -8.81 12.87 12.78
N ALA A 53 -7.84 11.96 12.84
CA ALA A 53 -6.42 12.29 12.93
C ALA A 53 -5.93 13.11 11.73
N GLU A 54 -6.32 12.71 10.52
CA GLU A 54 -6.04 13.45 9.28
C GLU A 54 -6.55 14.90 9.30
N TYR A 55 -7.81 15.09 9.71
CA TYR A 55 -8.37 16.44 9.86
C TYR A 55 -7.68 17.25 10.96
N ARG A 56 -7.29 16.63 12.07
CA ARG A 56 -6.54 17.30 13.14
C ARG A 56 -5.15 17.74 12.67
N GLY A 57 -4.45 16.92 11.89
CA GLY A 57 -3.19 17.28 11.24
C GLY A 57 -3.35 18.48 10.30
N LEU A 58 -4.37 18.46 9.43
CA LEU A 58 -4.70 19.59 8.56
C LEU A 58 -4.91 20.89 9.36
N ILE A 59 -5.75 20.85 10.41
CA ILE A 59 -6.05 21.99 11.25
C ILE A 59 -4.79 22.54 11.92
N ALA A 60 -3.96 21.66 12.49
CA ALA A 60 -2.71 22.04 13.13
C ALA A 60 -1.73 22.70 12.16
N GLY A 61 -1.58 22.15 10.95
CA GLY A 61 -0.75 22.73 9.90
C GLY A 61 -1.24 24.09 9.43
N LEU A 62 -2.55 24.25 9.19
CA LEU A 62 -3.14 25.52 8.80
C LEU A 62 -3.00 26.59 9.91
N ARG A 63 -3.19 26.25 11.18
CA ARG A 63 -2.97 27.18 12.30
C ARG A 63 -1.52 27.62 12.37
N ALA A 64 -0.57 26.70 12.26
CA ALA A 64 0.85 27.03 12.24
C ALA A 64 1.21 27.95 11.05
N ALA A 65 0.64 27.71 9.86
CA ALA A 65 0.82 28.58 8.71
C ALA A 65 0.26 29.99 8.94
N ARG A 66 -0.92 30.11 9.59
CA ARG A 66 -1.51 31.40 9.92
C ARG A 66 -0.72 32.17 10.98
N GLU A 67 -0.16 31.47 11.97
CA GLU A 67 0.76 32.06 12.97
C GLU A 67 2.00 32.67 12.31
N LEU A 68 2.54 31.99 11.28
CA LEU A 68 3.74 32.47 10.57
C LEU A 68 3.44 33.61 9.59
N ALA A 69 2.30 33.56 8.90
CA ALA A 69 1.93 34.55 7.89
C ALA A 69 0.39 34.58 7.71
N PRO A 70 -0.33 35.48 8.42
CA PRO A 70 -1.79 35.55 8.38
C PRO A 70 -2.40 35.78 7.00
N ASP A 71 -1.68 36.49 6.12
CA ASP A 71 -2.11 36.85 4.78
C ASP A 71 -1.48 35.96 3.68
N ALA A 72 -0.90 34.82 4.06
CA ALA A 72 -0.28 33.92 3.10
C ALA A 72 -1.32 33.22 2.21
N THR A 73 -0.89 32.88 1.01
CA THR A 73 -1.54 31.83 0.22
C THR A 73 -0.94 30.49 0.58
N VAL A 74 -1.79 29.51 0.86
CA VAL A 74 -1.38 28.21 1.38
C VAL A 74 -1.73 27.10 0.38
N ARG A 75 -0.75 26.26 0.06
CA ARG A 75 -0.95 25.01 -0.65
C ARG A 75 -0.89 23.87 0.37
N VAL A 76 -2.00 23.21 0.61
CA VAL A 76 -2.06 22.00 1.46
C VAL A 76 -1.77 20.78 0.61
N ARG A 77 -0.82 19.97 1.01
CA ARG A 77 -0.43 18.70 0.37
C ARG A 77 -0.66 17.55 1.33
N MET A 78 -1.50 16.60 0.98
CA MET A 78 -1.84 15.44 1.83
C MET A 78 -2.01 14.18 0.97
N ASP A 79 -1.70 13.02 1.53
CA ASP A 79 -1.98 11.72 0.93
C ASP A 79 -3.39 11.18 1.26
N SER A 80 -4.12 11.88 2.12
CA SER A 80 -5.54 11.62 2.40
C SER A 80 -6.45 12.18 1.30
N LYS A 81 -6.75 11.35 0.29
CA LYS A 81 -7.65 11.76 -0.79
C LYS A 81 -9.02 12.20 -0.26
N LEU A 82 -9.52 11.52 0.78
CA LEU A 82 -10.80 11.88 1.39
C LEU A 82 -10.80 13.34 1.89
N VAL A 83 -9.80 13.72 2.67
CA VAL A 83 -9.69 15.10 3.22
C VAL A 83 -9.52 16.10 2.09
N VAL A 84 -8.62 15.86 1.14
CA VAL A 84 -8.37 16.74 0.00
C VAL A 84 -9.64 16.96 -0.84
N GLU A 85 -10.38 15.90 -1.18
CA GLU A 85 -11.60 16.00 -1.98
C GLU A 85 -12.76 16.70 -1.23
N GLN A 86 -12.87 16.45 0.07
CA GLN A 86 -13.88 17.10 0.92
C GLN A 86 -13.58 18.58 1.14
N MET A 87 -12.33 18.94 1.37
CA MET A 87 -11.92 20.32 1.58
C MET A 87 -11.94 21.15 0.29
N SER A 88 -11.67 20.52 -0.85
CA SER A 88 -11.84 21.12 -2.19
C SER A 88 -13.31 21.26 -2.63
N GLY A 89 -14.27 20.77 -1.84
CA GLY A 89 -15.70 20.83 -2.16
C GLY A 89 -16.19 19.82 -3.20
N ARG A 90 -15.30 18.97 -3.73
CA ARG A 90 -15.66 17.94 -4.73
C ARG A 90 -16.45 16.78 -4.12
N TRP A 91 -16.22 16.46 -2.84
CA TRP A 91 -16.96 15.43 -2.11
C TRP A 91 -17.75 16.00 -0.95
N LYS A 92 -18.96 15.48 -0.75
CA LYS A 92 -19.82 15.85 0.39
C LYS A 92 -19.32 15.19 1.67
N ILE A 93 -19.27 15.94 2.77
CA ILE A 93 -18.94 15.43 4.09
C ILE A 93 -20.19 14.81 4.71
N LYS A 94 -20.27 13.46 4.71
CA LYS A 94 -21.46 12.74 5.21
C LYS A 94 -21.34 12.43 6.70
N HIS A 95 -20.14 12.12 7.19
CA HIS A 95 -19.90 11.69 8.56
C HIS A 95 -20.05 12.87 9.55
N PRO A 96 -20.83 12.71 10.65
CA PRO A 96 -21.10 13.79 11.59
C PRO A 96 -19.81 14.32 12.26
N ASP A 97 -18.86 13.45 12.61
CA ASP A 97 -17.62 13.85 13.29
C ASP A 97 -16.67 14.65 12.38
N MET A 98 -16.77 14.51 11.06
CA MET A 98 -15.91 15.23 10.12
C MET A 98 -16.42 16.64 9.83
N ARG A 99 -17.72 16.90 9.97
CA ARG A 99 -18.32 18.20 9.65
C ARG A 99 -17.74 19.34 10.49
N PRO A 100 -17.66 19.23 11.85
CA PRO A 100 -17.10 20.29 12.67
C PRO A 100 -15.61 20.51 12.36
N LEU A 101 -14.83 19.46 12.12
CA LEU A 101 -13.41 19.57 11.80
C LEU A 101 -13.19 20.27 10.45
N ALA A 102 -13.99 19.95 9.45
CA ALA A 102 -13.91 20.62 8.15
C ALA A 102 -14.36 22.10 8.22
N ALA A 103 -15.34 22.43 9.05
CA ALA A 103 -15.74 23.81 9.29
C ALA A 103 -14.59 24.58 9.97
N GLU A 104 -14.02 24.03 11.04
CA GLU A 104 -12.86 24.58 11.73
C GLU A 104 -11.69 24.86 10.79
N ALA A 105 -11.34 23.89 9.92
CA ALA A 105 -10.26 24.06 8.95
C ALA A 105 -10.53 25.19 7.94
N ARG A 106 -11.78 25.37 7.50
CA ARG A 106 -12.16 26.43 6.55
C ARG A 106 -12.12 27.84 7.16
N GLU A 107 -12.31 27.97 8.46
CA GLU A 107 -12.31 29.25 9.18
C GLU A 107 -10.91 29.79 9.45
N ILE A 108 -9.85 28.97 9.28
CA ILE A 108 -8.48 29.39 9.57
C ILE A 108 -7.97 30.44 8.58
N PHE A 109 -8.27 30.31 7.31
CA PHE A 109 -7.89 31.27 6.27
C PHE A 109 -9.11 31.80 5.50
N PRO A 110 -9.01 32.99 4.89
CA PRO A 110 -10.09 33.51 4.03
C PRO A 110 -10.39 32.57 2.85
N PRO A 111 -11.63 32.59 2.35
CA PRO A 111 -11.99 31.85 1.14
C PRO A 111 -11.04 32.13 -0.03
N GLY A 112 -10.56 31.08 -0.70
CA GLY A 112 -9.63 31.19 -1.84
C GLY A 112 -8.15 31.28 -1.47
N ALA A 113 -7.78 31.50 -0.20
CA ALA A 113 -6.38 31.56 0.23
C ALA A 113 -5.72 30.16 0.35
N VAL A 114 -6.55 29.11 0.46
CA VAL A 114 -6.05 27.73 0.61
C VAL A 114 -6.41 26.89 -0.62
N ARG A 115 -5.40 26.20 -1.17
CA ARG A 115 -5.59 25.20 -2.25
C ARG A 115 -5.19 23.83 -1.70
N TYR A 116 -5.95 22.79 -2.05
CA TYR A 116 -5.74 21.41 -1.59
C TYR A 116 -5.25 20.55 -2.74
N GLU A 117 -4.14 19.87 -2.53
CA GLU A 117 -3.46 18.99 -3.49
C GLU A 117 -3.29 17.61 -2.86
N TRP A 118 -3.70 16.59 -3.59
CA TRP A 118 -3.40 15.22 -3.19
C TRP A 118 -1.99 14.84 -3.69
N ILE A 119 -1.21 14.24 -2.80
CA ILE A 119 0.13 13.71 -3.10
C ILE A 119 0.21 12.22 -2.77
N PRO A 120 1.06 11.45 -3.45
CA PRO A 120 1.35 10.08 -3.07
C PRO A 120 1.94 10.01 -1.65
N ARG A 121 1.62 8.96 -0.89
CA ARG A 121 2.13 8.76 0.49
C ARG A 121 3.66 8.85 0.58
N ALA A 122 4.37 8.39 -0.44
CA ALA A 122 5.83 8.49 -0.50
C ALA A 122 6.35 9.93 -0.43
N GLU A 123 5.55 10.92 -0.86
CA GLU A 123 5.87 12.34 -0.81
C GLU A 123 5.45 13.01 0.51
N ASN A 124 4.57 12.36 1.30
CA ASN A 124 4.11 12.86 2.61
C ASN A 124 4.89 12.26 3.80
N GLY A 125 6.03 11.63 3.53
CA GLY A 125 6.79 10.87 4.51
C GLY A 125 7.31 11.67 5.72
N HIS A 126 7.45 13.00 5.64
CA HIS A 126 7.85 13.82 6.77
C HIS A 126 6.67 13.97 7.78
N ALA A 127 5.47 14.28 7.31
CA ALA A 127 4.28 14.37 8.16
C ALA A 127 3.91 13.00 8.76
N ASP A 128 4.03 11.90 8.00
CA ASP A 128 3.83 10.53 8.50
C ASP A 128 4.77 10.20 9.68
N ARG A 129 6.05 10.57 9.59
CA ARG A 129 7.01 10.36 10.68
C ARG A 129 6.66 11.17 11.92
N LEU A 130 6.28 12.43 11.76
CA LEU A 130 5.83 13.28 12.89
C LEU A 130 4.61 12.68 13.60
N ALA A 131 3.62 12.18 12.86
CA ALA A 131 2.45 11.50 13.42
C ALA A 131 2.84 10.25 14.22
N ASN A 132 3.78 9.45 13.70
CA ASN A 132 4.28 8.25 14.36
C ASN A 132 5.09 8.58 15.61
N GLU A 133 5.96 9.60 15.58
CA GLU A 133 6.72 10.07 16.76
C GLU A 133 5.79 10.51 17.88
N ALA A 134 4.71 11.25 17.57
CA ALA A 134 3.72 11.69 18.56
C ALA A 134 3.01 10.52 19.22
N MET A 135 2.56 9.54 18.43
CA MET A 135 1.94 8.32 18.97
C MET A 135 2.90 7.46 19.80
N ASP A 136 4.17 7.42 19.42
CA ASP A 136 5.20 6.69 20.18
C ASP A 136 5.58 7.40 21.49
N ALA A 137 5.67 8.72 21.48
CA ALA A 137 5.87 9.52 22.69
C ALA A 137 4.72 9.29 23.69
N ALA A 138 3.48 9.40 23.24
CA ALA A 138 2.31 9.16 24.10
C ALA A 138 2.27 7.74 24.68
N LYS A 139 2.73 6.71 23.92
CA LYS A 139 2.86 5.36 24.44
C LYS A 139 3.86 5.24 25.60
N ARG A 140 4.87 6.13 25.64
CA ARG A 140 5.84 6.21 26.74
C ARG A 140 5.38 7.14 27.88
N GLY A 141 4.19 7.77 27.76
CA GLY A 141 3.68 8.78 28.70
C GLY A 141 4.34 10.15 28.51
N GLU A 142 4.94 10.42 27.38
CA GLU A 142 5.62 11.65 27.02
C GLU A 142 4.80 12.46 26.01
N SER A 143 5.04 13.78 25.96
CA SER A 143 4.53 14.66 24.90
C SER A 143 5.61 14.83 23.83
N TRP A 144 5.19 14.86 22.57
CA TRP A 144 6.09 15.18 21.47
C TRP A 144 6.58 16.63 21.57
N SER A 145 7.84 16.87 21.20
CA SER A 145 8.39 18.22 21.07
C SER A 145 9.30 18.33 19.84
N PRO A 146 9.35 19.49 19.17
CA PRO A 146 10.19 19.67 17.98
C PRO A 146 11.68 19.41 18.22
N GLY A 147 12.17 19.74 19.42
CA GLY A 147 13.58 19.56 19.79
C GLY A 147 14.04 18.09 19.86
N ASN A 148 13.10 17.15 19.98
CA ASN A 148 13.36 15.70 20.04
C ASN A 148 12.97 14.98 18.75
N SER A 149 12.51 15.70 17.73
CA SER A 149 12.10 15.10 16.45
C SER A 149 13.30 14.73 15.60
N THR A 150 13.24 13.56 15.01
CA THR A 150 14.19 13.07 13.99
C THR A 150 13.56 13.00 12.60
N ALA A 151 12.31 13.42 12.46
CA ALA A 151 11.52 13.30 11.25
C ALA A 151 12.16 13.99 10.04
N GLN A 152 12.83 15.13 10.25
CA GLN A 152 13.53 15.87 9.19
C GLN A 152 14.80 15.14 8.72
N LEU A 153 15.54 14.50 9.62
CA LEU A 153 16.81 13.82 9.30
C LEU A 153 16.62 12.62 8.37
N ALA A 154 15.45 12.01 8.41
CA ALA A 154 15.10 10.86 7.58
C ALA A 154 14.38 11.24 6.27
N ALA A 155 14.20 12.54 5.98
CA ALA A 155 13.58 12.99 4.73
C ALA A 155 14.56 12.90 3.57
N PRO A 156 14.19 12.37 2.40
CA PRO A 156 15.04 12.48 1.20
C PRO A 156 15.22 13.95 0.82
N ALA A 157 16.41 14.31 0.36
CA ALA A 157 16.71 15.66 -0.09
C ALA A 157 15.71 16.11 -1.16
N ARG A 158 15.02 17.21 -0.92
CA ARG A 158 13.99 17.74 -1.84
C ARG A 158 14.71 18.49 -2.97
N SER A 159 14.52 18.05 -4.21
CA SER A 159 14.91 18.82 -5.39
C SER A 159 13.95 20.02 -5.53
N ALA A 160 14.48 21.22 -5.56
CA ALA A 160 13.73 22.43 -5.93
C ALA A 160 13.26 22.27 -7.39
N GLY A 161 11.97 22.00 -7.58
CA GLY A 161 11.35 21.97 -8.89
C GLY A 161 11.12 23.40 -9.40
N PRO A 162 11.20 23.65 -10.73
CA PRO A 162 11.05 24.99 -11.27
C PRO A 162 9.63 25.52 -11.05
N ALA A 163 9.55 26.77 -10.60
CA ALA A 163 8.31 27.52 -10.51
C ALA A 163 7.81 27.87 -11.92
N GLY A 164 6.88 27.10 -12.44
CA GLY A 164 6.18 27.38 -13.68
C GLY A 164 4.67 27.33 -13.41
N ASP A 165 4.02 28.51 -13.49
CA ASP A 165 2.59 28.62 -13.54
C ASP A 165 2.09 28.10 -14.90
N PRO A 166 1.13 27.18 -14.95
CA PRO A 166 0.36 26.99 -16.18
C PRO A 166 -0.78 28.02 -16.20
N ALA A 167 -0.77 28.85 -17.25
CA ALA A 167 -1.83 29.78 -17.60
C ALA A 167 -3.15 29.05 -17.82
N GLU A 168 -4.24 29.70 -17.40
CA GLU A 168 -5.60 29.30 -17.68
C GLU A 168 -5.86 29.21 -19.19
N PRO A 169 -6.59 28.23 -19.69
CA PRO A 169 -7.26 28.36 -20.99
C PRO A 169 -8.64 29.03 -20.83
N ALA A 170 -8.83 30.08 -21.60
CA ALA A 170 -10.06 30.83 -21.73
C ALA A 170 -11.23 29.97 -22.25
N GLU A 171 -12.41 30.28 -21.75
CA GLU A 171 -13.71 29.81 -22.27
C GLU A 171 -13.88 30.25 -23.72
N ALA A 172 -14.33 29.32 -24.56
CA ALA A 172 -15.02 29.64 -25.80
C ALA A 172 -16.32 28.84 -25.88
N ALA A 173 -17.41 29.58 -25.86
CA ALA A 173 -18.76 29.12 -26.07
C ALA A 173 -19.03 28.88 -27.55
N GLY A 174 -19.99 27.98 -27.85
CA GLY A 174 -20.81 28.16 -29.04
C GLY A 174 -21.01 26.95 -29.93
N SER A 175 -22.17 26.35 -29.76
CA SER A 175 -23.23 26.03 -30.75
C SER A 175 -23.05 24.90 -31.78
N ASP A 176 -23.93 23.95 -31.60
CA ASP A 176 -24.97 23.43 -32.51
C ASP A 176 -24.64 22.71 -33.83
N GLU A 177 -25.27 21.56 -33.89
CA GLU A 177 -26.16 20.98 -34.92
C GLU A 177 -25.62 19.98 -35.97
N ARG A 178 -26.29 18.80 -35.85
CA ARG A 178 -26.91 17.93 -36.92
C ARG A 178 -26.09 17.00 -37.79
N ALA A 179 -26.44 15.77 -37.54
CA ALA A 179 -26.98 14.72 -38.45
C ALA A 179 -26.36 14.50 -39.85
N GLY A 180 -26.05 13.22 -40.10
CA GLY A 180 -25.92 12.75 -41.49
C GLY A 180 -25.33 11.31 -41.61
N THR A 181 -26.20 10.35 -41.61
CA THR A 181 -26.28 9.04 -42.27
C THR A 181 -25.13 8.48 -43.10
N ALA A 182 -24.92 7.17 -42.83
CA ALA A 182 -24.80 6.04 -43.75
C ALA A 182 -23.46 5.77 -44.48
N GLY A 183 -22.97 4.53 -44.25
CA GLY A 183 -22.49 3.76 -45.38
C GLY A 183 -21.22 2.92 -45.21
N THR A 184 -21.42 1.64 -44.94
CA THR A 184 -20.80 0.49 -45.62
C THR A 184 -19.40 -0.02 -45.26
N THR A 185 -19.41 -1.21 -44.63
CA THR A 185 -18.55 -2.43 -44.82
C THR A 185 -17.04 -2.30 -44.79
N GLY A 186 -16.47 -2.95 -43.77
CA GLY A 186 -15.11 -3.36 -43.72
C GLY A 186 -14.92 -4.35 -42.56
N THR A 187 -15.00 -5.64 -42.83
CA THR A 187 -14.66 -6.78 -41.98
C THR A 187 -13.22 -6.66 -41.53
N THR A 188 -12.98 -6.57 -40.25
CA THR A 188 -11.68 -6.93 -39.64
C THR A 188 -11.93 -7.57 -38.29
N GLU A 189 -11.31 -8.68 -38.06
CA GLU A 189 -11.48 -9.62 -36.98
C GLU A 189 -11.45 -8.98 -35.58
N ALA A 190 -12.49 -9.29 -34.84
CA ALA A 190 -12.65 -8.86 -33.43
C ALA A 190 -11.74 -9.67 -32.53
N SER A 191 -10.70 -9.04 -32.02
CA SER A 191 -10.03 -9.49 -30.79
C SER A 191 -11.01 -9.30 -29.64
N THR A 192 -11.60 -10.39 -29.17
CA THR A 192 -12.52 -10.40 -28.02
C THR A 192 -11.75 -10.20 -26.73
N THR A 193 -11.45 -8.97 -26.37
CA THR A 193 -11.17 -8.61 -24.98
C THR A 193 -12.51 -8.57 -24.24
N ALA A 194 -12.72 -9.53 -23.36
CA ALA A 194 -13.86 -9.51 -22.45
C ALA A 194 -13.86 -8.18 -21.67
N PRO A 195 -15.02 -7.50 -21.51
CA PRO A 195 -15.10 -6.28 -20.75
C PRO A 195 -14.71 -6.55 -19.28
N PRO A 196 -14.00 -5.62 -18.60
CA PRO A 196 -13.72 -5.76 -17.19
C PRO A 196 -15.03 -5.86 -16.43
N ALA A 197 -15.16 -6.87 -15.57
CA ALA A 197 -16.31 -7.05 -14.71
C ALA A 197 -16.58 -5.74 -13.95
N ALA A 198 -17.72 -5.12 -14.19
CA ALA A 198 -18.15 -3.91 -13.52
C ALA A 198 -18.32 -4.21 -12.02
N GLY A 199 -17.31 -3.87 -11.22
CA GLY A 199 -17.42 -3.86 -9.77
C GLY A 199 -18.24 -2.65 -9.31
N TRP A 200 -18.91 -2.76 -8.19
CA TRP A 200 -19.76 -1.73 -7.56
C TRP A 200 -18.94 -0.51 -7.06
N GLY A 201 -17.96 -0.02 -7.80
CA GLY A 201 -17.09 1.09 -7.41
C GLY A 201 -16.94 2.12 -8.50
N ALA A 202 -16.65 3.37 -8.10
CA ALA A 202 -16.24 4.43 -9.02
C ALA A 202 -15.08 3.95 -9.89
N ASP A 203 -14.97 4.50 -11.11
CA ASP A 203 -13.82 4.26 -11.98
C ASP A 203 -12.54 4.67 -11.22
N ARG A 204 -11.73 3.66 -10.83
CA ARG A 204 -10.49 3.84 -10.06
C ARG A 204 -9.26 3.86 -10.95
N GLY A 205 -9.47 3.89 -12.28
CA GLY A 205 -8.39 3.80 -13.25
C GLY A 205 -7.73 2.42 -13.33
N THR A 206 -6.61 2.34 -14.04
CA THR A 206 -5.90 1.09 -14.30
C THR A 206 -5.20 0.58 -13.03
N ALA A 207 -5.60 -0.61 -12.59
CA ALA A 207 -5.01 -1.25 -11.42
C ALA A 207 -3.66 -1.91 -11.73
N THR A 208 -2.74 -1.91 -10.77
CA THR A 208 -1.62 -2.84 -10.73
C THR A 208 -2.11 -4.16 -10.15
N THR A 209 -2.12 -5.22 -10.96
CA THR A 209 -2.64 -6.52 -10.53
C THR A 209 -1.50 -7.47 -10.18
N PHE A 210 -1.50 -7.96 -8.94
CA PHE A 210 -0.61 -9.05 -8.54
C PHE A 210 -1.34 -10.38 -8.70
N VAL A 211 -0.79 -11.25 -9.54
CA VAL A 211 -1.14 -12.66 -9.58
C VAL A 211 -0.16 -13.38 -8.67
N LEU A 212 -0.61 -13.83 -7.51
CA LEU A 212 0.18 -14.44 -6.47
C LEU A 212 0.19 -15.96 -6.70
N LEU A 213 1.35 -16.53 -6.92
CA LEU A 213 1.54 -17.97 -7.11
C LEU A 213 2.38 -18.52 -5.97
N ARG A 214 1.82 -19.44 -5.18
CA ARG A 214 2.64 -20.22 -4.24
C ARG A 214 3.53 -21.17 -5.05
N HIS A 215 4.80 -21.31 -4.65
CA HIS A 215 5.70 -22.27 -5.28
C HIS A 215 5.08 -23.69 -5.35
N GLY A 216 5.49 -24.48 -6.31
CA GLY A 216 5.11 -25.88 -6.46
C GLY A 216 5.54 -26.73 -5.26
N GLU A 217 5.03 -27.94 -5.19
CA GLU A 217 5.35 -28.89 -4.12
C GLU A 217 6.86 -29.18 -4.02
N THR A 218 7.35 -29.34 -2.77
CA THR A 218 8.67 -29.85 -2.44
C THR A 218 8.53 -31.15 -1.65
N ALA A 219 9.62 -31.87 -1.39
CA ALA A 219 9.58 -33.07 -0.55
C ALA A 219 9.04 -32.83 0.88
N LEU A 220 9.14 -31.59 1.39
CA LEU A 220 8.64 -31.22 2.72
C LEU A 220 7.14 -30.88 2.74
N THR A 221 6.55 -30.53 1.61
CA THR A 221 5.15 -30.08 1.50
C THR A 221 4.15 -31.15 1.97
N PRO A 222 4.19 -32.41 1.51
CA PRO A 222 3.29 -33.46 1.97
C PRO A 222 3.47 -33.79 3.46
N GLN A 223 4.67 -33.60 4.00
CA GLN A 223 5.01 -33.86 5.38
C GLN A 223 4.52 -32.75 6.32
N LYS A 224 4.01 -31.63 5.79
CA LYS A 224 3.54 -30.44 6.55
C LYS A 224 4.59 -29.92 7.52
N ARG A 225 5.85 -29.89 7.11
CA ARG A 225 6.97 -29.39 7.91
C ARG A 225 7.20 -27.91 7.67
N PHE A 226 7.60 -27.19 8.71
CA PHE A 226 8.06 -25.82 8.59
C PHE A 226 9.29 -25.75 7.68
N SER A 227 9.24 -24.92 6.66
CA SER A 227 10.32 -24.75 5.68
C SER A 227 10.41 -23.28 5.29
N GLY A 228 11.15 -22.53 6.07
CA GLY A 228 11.37 -21.10 5.89
C GLY A 228 12.76 -20.81 5.31
N SER A 229 13.67 -20.36 6.17
CA SER A 229 15.03 -19.94 5.82
C SER A 229 16.08 -21.04 5.95
N GLY A 230 15.79 -22.14 6.68
CA GLY A 230 16.77 -23.16 7.01
C GLY A 230 17.18 -24.03 5.82
N ALA A 231 16.25 -24.83 5.28
CA ALA A 231 16.49 -25.66 4.12
C ALA A 231 15.91 -24.99 2.87
N ASP A 232 16.64 -25.07 1.74
CA ASP A 232 16.14 -24.57 0.45
C ASP A 232 15.88 -25.75 -0.53
N PRO A 233 14.81 -26.56 -0.29
CA PRO A 233 14.52 -27.72 -1.10
C PRO A 233 14.10 -27.31 -2.51
N GLU A 234 14.50 -28.11 -3.48
CA GLU A 234 14.01 -28.03 -4.84
C GLU A 234 12.55 -28.52 -4.97
N LEU A 235 11.93 -28.25 -6.11
CA LEU A 235 10.62 -28.78 -6.44
C LEU A 235 10.68 -30.33 -6.54
N SER A 236 9.68 -30.99 -5.97
CA SER A 236 9.42 -32.40 -6.25
C SER A 236 9.01 -32.59 -7.71
N GLU A 237 8.92 -33.83 -8.16
CA GLU A 237 8.39 -34.12 -9.49
C GLU A 237 6.95 -33.61 -9.66
N ALA A 238 6.12 -33.78 -8.60
CA ALA A 238 4.78 -33.21 -8.56
C ALA A 238 4.81 -31.68 -8.64
N GLY A 239 5.73 -31.02 -7.91
CA GLY A 239 5.91 -29.57 -7.95
C GLY A 239 6.32 -29.05 -9.33
N ARG A 240 7.16 -29.78 -10.05
CA ARG A 240 7.53 -29.44 -11.43
C ARG A 240 6.33 -29.55 -12.38
N ARG A 241 5.51 -30.59 -12.24
CA ARG A 241 4.24 -30.71 -13.01
C ARG A 241 3.27 -29.57 -12.69
N GLN A 242 3.14 -29.21 -11.41
CA GLN A 242 2.31 -28.09 -10.97
C GLN A 242 2.79 -26.76 -11.55
N ALA A 243 4.11 -26.51 -11.56
CA ALA A 243 4.69 -25.31 -12.16
C ALA A 243 4.43 -25.25 -13.68
N ALA A 244 4.54 -26.39 -14.38
CA ALA A 244 4.23 -26.47 -15.80
C ALA A 244 2.74 -26.22 -16.10
N ALA A 245 1.82 -26.74 -15.28
CA ALA A 245 0.39 -26.49 -15.40
C ALA A 245 0.05 -25.00 -15.18
N ALA A 246 0.64 -24.37 -14.15
CA ALA A 246 0.50 -22.93 -13.92
C ALA A 246 1.06 -22.11 -15.10
N ALA A 247 2.21 -22.52 -15.67
CA ALA A 247 2.81 -21.88 -16.82
C ALA A 247 1.88 -21.91 -18.04
N ALA A 248 1.34 -23.08 -18.38
CA ALA A 248 0.40 -23.24 -19.49
C ALA A 248 -0.87 -22.38 -19.30
N HIS A 249 -1.44 -22.39 -18.07
CA HIS A 249 -2.61 -21.60 -17.75
C HIS A 249 -2.36 -20.09 -17.89
N LEU A 250 -1.25 -19.59 -17.35
CA LEU A 250 -0.93 -18.15 -17.40
C LEU A 250 -0.54 -17.71 -18.81
N ALA A 251 0.14 -18.57 -19.59
CA ALA A 251 0.45 -18.31 -21.00
C ALA A 251 -0.83 -18.21 -21.85
N ALA A 252 -1.78 -19.13 -21.64
CA ALA A 252 -3.07 -19.08 -22.35
C ALA A 252 -3.88 -17.82 -22.05
N ARG A 253 -3.74 -17.23 -20.85
CA ARG A 253 -4.38 -15.97 -20.49
C ARG A 253 -3.69 -14.75 -21.08
N GLY A 254 -2.40 -14.78 -21.33
CA GLY A 254 -1.64 -13.71 -21.98
C GLY A 254 -1.61 -12.36 -21.23
N THR A 255 -1.96 -12.33 -19.94
CA THR A 255 -2.12 -11.06 -19.20
C THR A 255 -0.91 -10.67 -18.37
N VAL A 256 -0.01 -11.59 -18.05
CA VAL A 256 1.17 -11.34 -17.21
C VAL A 256 2.23 -10.58 -17.99
N GLN A 257 2.70 -9.48 -17.44
CA GLN A 257 3.65 -8.56 -18.09
C GLN A 257 5.00 -8.47 -17.37
N ALA A 258 5.10 -9.03 -16.16
CA ALA A 258 6.34 -9.11 -15.39
C ALA A 258 6.27 -10.29 -14.41
N VAL A 259 7.45 -10.81 -14.04
CA VAL A 259 7.59 -11.92 -13.08
C VAL A 259 8.53 -11.45 -11.97
N VAL A 260 8.08 -11.57 -10.73
CA VAL A 260 8.85 -11.31 -9.50
C VAL A 260 8.81 -12.56 -8.64
N THR A 261 9.93 -12.93 -8.04
CA THR A 261 10.05 -14.16 -7.26
C THR A 261 10.83 -13.97 -5.96
N SER A 262 10.47 -14.74 -4.94
CA SER A 262 11.29 -14.98 -3.77
C SER A 262 12.67 -15.54 -4.17
N PRO A 263 13.75 -15.28 -3.41
CA PRO A 263 15.08 -15.82 -3.67
C PRO A 263 15.21 -17.34 -3.50
N ALA A 264 14.26 -17.99 -2.80
CA ALA A 264 14.32 -19.44 -2.53
C ALA A 264 14.28 -20.28 -3.82
N LEU A 265 15.05 -21.38 -3.85
CA LEU A 265 15.20 -22.25 -5.03
C LEU A 265 13.85 -22.72 -5.58
N ARG A 266 12.95 -23.22 -4.72
CA ARG A 266 11.60 -23.66 -5.06
C ARG A 266 10.77 -22.59 -5.76
N CYS A 267 10.90 -21.33 -5.34
CA CYS A 267 10.23 -20.20 -5.98
C CYS A 267 10.88 -19.85 -7.31
N ARG A 268 12.22 -19.83 -7.38
CA ARG A 268 12.95 -19.56 -8.62
C ARG A 268 12.68 -20.61 -9.68
N GLN A 269 12.60 -21.90 -9.31
CA GLN A 269 12.24 -22.98 -10.24
C GLN A 269 10.80 -22.82 -10.74
N THR A 270 9.83 -22.54 -9.85
CA THR A 270 8.44 -22.28 -10.25
C THR A 270 8.35 -21.07 -11.16
N ALA A 271 9.00 -19.96 -10.78
CA ALA A 271 9.00 -18.72 -11.56
C ALA A 271 9.71 -18.86 -12.90
N GLY A 272 10.81 -19.61 -12.96
CA GLY A 272 11.54 -19.89 -14.19
C GLY A 272 10.68 -20.62 -15.20
N THR A 273 10.02 -21.72 -14.79
CA THR A 273 9.11 -22.48 -15.66
C THR A 273 8.00 -21.59 -16.25
N VAL A 274 7.41 -20.70 -15.43
CA VAL A 274 6.36 -19.79 -15.92
C VAL A 274 6.95 -18.71 -16.82
N ALA A 275 8.07 -18.12 -16.43
CA ALA A 275 8.72 -17.04 -17.16
C ALA A 275 9.19 -17.48 -18.55
N ASP A 276 9.73 -18.68 -18.67
CA ASP A 276 10.13 -19.28 -19.95
C ASP A 276 8.94 -19.43 -20.89
N ALA A 277 7.79 -19.90 -20.39
CA ALA A 277 6.56 -20.02 -21.17
C ALA A 277 5.97 -18.65 -21.60
N LEU A 278 6.27 -17.59 -20.86
CA LEU A 278 5.81 -16.22 -21.14
C LEU A 278 6.83 -15.37 -21.93
N GLY A 279 8.05 -15.87 -22.17
CA GLY A 279 9.15 -15.10 -22.75
C GLY A 279 9.62 -13.95 -21.86
N LEU A 280 9.48 -14.06 -20.53
CA LEU A 280 9.83 -13.04 -19.55
C LEU A 280 11.05 -13.45 -18.72
N LYS A 281 11.67 -12.49 -18.05
CA LYS A 281 12.78 -12.73 -17.10
C LYS A 281 12.32 -12.48 -15.68
N PRO A 282 12.45 -13.45 -14.74
CA PRO A 282 12.12 -13.26 -13.35
C PRO A 282 13.06 -12.26 -12.66
N ARG A 283 12.52 -11.44 -11.77
CA ARG A 283 13.28 -10.58 -10.87
C ARG A 283 13.17 -11.12 -9.45
N ILE A 284 14.28 -11.15 -8.75
CA ILE A 284 14.31 -11.54 -7.34
C ILE A 284 13.89 -10.33 -6.47
N GLU A 285 13.05 -10.59 -5.48
CA GLU A 285 12.66 -9.67 -4.41
C GLU A 285 12.83 -10.40 -3.07
N ASP A 286 13.86 -10.02 -2.33
CA ASP A 286 14.30 -10.71 -1.11
C ASP A 286 13.25 -10.66 0.00
N GLU A 287 12.44 -9.60 0.05
CA GLU A 287 11.39 -9.45 1.05
C GLU A 287 10.16 -10.38 0.82
N LEU A 288 10.17 -11.14 -0.29
CA LEU A 288 9.18 -12.20 -0.57
C LEU A 288 9.60 -13.58 -0.04
N ARG A 289 10.73 -13.71 0.67
CA ARG A 289 11.15 -14.97 1.31
C ARG A 289 10.11 -15.47 2.31
N GLU A 290 10.12 -16.77 2.60
CA GLU A 290 9.24 -17.33 3.64
C GLU A 290 9.64 -16.81 5.03
N THR A 291 8.78 -17.02 6.00
CA THR A 291 9.04 -16.78 7.42
C THR A 291 10.26 -17.61 7.85
N ASP A 292 11.18 -16.99 8.57
CA ASP A 292 12.18 -17.73 9.31
C ASP A 292 11.52 -18.36 10.54
N PHE A 293 11.52 -19.68 10.60
CA PHE A 293 10.90 -20.40 11.71
C PHE A 293 11.89 -20.75 12.83
N GLY A 294 13.15 -20.30 12.73
CA GLY A 294 14.17 -20.52 13.76
C GLY A 294 14.34 -22.00 14.11
N ALA A 295 14.22 -22.35 15.39
CA ALA A 295 14.36 -23.73 15.86
C ALA A 295 13.26 -24.69 15.40
N TRP A 296 12.17 -24.18 14.77
CA TRP A 296 11.10 -25.04 14.26
C TRP A 296 11.33 -25.52 12.82
N GLU A 297 12.39 -25.03 12.16
CA GLU A 297 12.73 -25.45 10.81
C GLU A 297 12.86 -26.98 10.71
N GLY A 298 12.18 -27.55 9.72
CA GLY A 298 12.14 -28.99 9.49
C GLY A 298 11.22 -29.78 10.42
N LEU A 299 10.63 -29.17 11.45
CA LEU A 299 9.66 -29.82 12.34
C LEU A 299 8.25 -29.76 11.74
N SER A 300 7.43 -30.75 12.06
CA SER A 300 6.00 -30.71 11.85
C SER A 300 5.30 -29.89 12.95
N PHE A 301 4.06 -29.48 12.73
CA PHE A 301 3.29 -28.76 13.76
C PHE A 301 3.08 -29.59 15.05
N ALA A 302 3.00 -30.92 14.95
CA ALA A 302 2.91 -31.81 16.08
C ALA A 302 4.22 -31.84 16.89
N GLU A 303 5.36 -31.95 16.21
CA GLU A 303 6.70 -31.92 16.84
C GLU A 303 7.00 -30.59 17.52
N VAL A 304 6.57 -29.46 16.93
CA VAL A 304 6.69 -28.14 17.57
C VAL A 304 5.82 -28.06 18.82
N ARG A 305 4.58 -28.59 18.77
CA ARG A 305 3.71 -28.62 19.95
C ARG A 305 4.29 -29.44 21.09
N GLU A 306 4.98 -30.52 20.78
CA GLU A 306 5.63 -31.38 21.78
C GLU A 306 6.90 -30.74 22.37
N ARG A 307 7.75 -30.16 21.51
CA ARG A 307 9.07 -29.66 21.90
C ARG A 307 9.07 -28.22 22.40
N HIS A 308 8.14 -27.40 21.86
CA HIS A 308 8.05 -25.96 22.11
C HIS A 308 6.60 -25.51 22.41
N PRO A 309 5.89 -26.12 23.38
CA PRO A 309 4.44 -25.87 23.59
C PRO A 309 4.13 -24.43 23.98
N GLU A 310 4.93 -23.82 24.85
CA GLU A 310 4.72 -22.44 25.30
C GLU A 310 4.99 -21.43 24.19
N ASP A 311 6.04 -21.66 23.43
CA ASP A 311 6.45 -20.85 22.30
C ASP A 311 5.39 -20.87 21.19
N LEU A 312 4.91 -22.07 20.82
CA LEU A 312 3.80 -22.24 19.89
C LEU A 312 2.53 -21.54 20.38
N ALA A 313 2.21 -21.67 21.68
CA ALA A 313 1.04 -21.01 22.25
C ALA A 313 1.18 -19.46 22.20
N ALA A 314 2.37 -18.93 22.46
CA ALA A 314 2.65 -17.49 22.33
C ALA A 314 2.50 -17.00 20.88
N TRP A 315 3.07 -17.75 19.92
CA TRP A 315 3.02 -17.44 18.50
C TRP A 315 1.61 -17.46 17.93
N LEU A 316 0.76 -18.38 18.36
CA LEU A 316 -0.65 -18.44 17.98
C LEU A 316 -1.50 -17.29 18.55
N ARG A 317 -1.10 -16.74 19.72
CA ARG A 317 -1.83 -15.64 20.38
C ARG A 317 -1.38 -14.26 19.94
N SER A 318 -0.13 -14.12 19.49
CA SER A 318 0.44 -12.81 19.20
C SER A 318 1.18 -12.77 17.86
N PRO A 319 0.82 -11.88 16.94
CA PRO A 319 1.56 -11.71 15.69
C PRO A 319 2.98 -11.16 15.88
N LYS A 320 3.33 -10.74 17.10
CA LYS A 320 4.66 -10.23 17.46
C LYS A 320 5.57 -11.30 18.09
N ALA A 321 5.01 -12.45 18.44
CA ALA A 321 5.81 -13.55 18.97
C ALA A 321 6.70 -14.13 17.86
N GLU A 322 7.92 -14.43 18.21
CA GLU A 322 8.94 -14.99 17.34
C GLU A 322 9.18 -16.45 17.74
N PRO A 323 9.33 -17.36 16.78
CA PRO A 323 9.76 -18.72 17.08
C PRO A 323 11.13 -18.74 17.77
N THR A 324 11.31 -19.63 18.74
CA THR A 324 12.58 -19.81 19.43
C THR A 324 13.74 -20.01 18.44
N GLY A 325 14.92 -19.48 18.77
CA GLY A 325 16.12 -19.60 17.93
C GLY A 325 16.25 -18.51 16.87
N GLY A 326 15.62 -17.35 17.08
CA GLY A 326 15.79 -16.17 16.23
C GLY A 326 14.89 -16.13 15.01
N GLY A 327 13.75 -16.82 15.06
CA GLY A 327 12.75 -16.79 13.97
C GLY A 327 12.06 -15.44 13.79
N GLU A 328 11.34 -15.26 12.68
CA GLU A 328 10.58 -14.06 12.39
C GLU A 328 9.15 -14.12 12.96
N SER A 329 8.70 -13.02 13.56
CA SER A 329 7.28 -12.85 13.88
C SER A 329 6.44 -12.55 12.62
N PHE A 330 5.16 -12.88 12.64
CA PHE A 330 4.23 -12.50 11.55
C PHE A 330 4.15 -10.99 11.34
N ALA A 331 4.37 -10.20 12.40
CA ALA A 331 4.44 -8.76 12.28
C ALA A 331 5.68 -8.31 11.48
N ALA A 332 6.83 -8.98 11.67
CA ALA A 332 8.04 -8.71 10.88
C ALA A 332 7.83 -9.07 9.40
N VAL A 333 7.30 -10.28 9.14
CA VAL A 333 6.96 -10.71 7.77
C VAL A 333 5.98 -9.74 7.09
N SER A 334 4.94 -9.31 7.79
CA SER A 334 3.96 -8.36 7.26
C SER A 334 4.60 -7.01 6.89
N ARG A 335 5.52 -6.49 7.72
CA ARG A 335 6.22 -5.23 7.42
C ARG A 335 7.07 -5.35 6.15
N ARG A 336 7.94 -6.38 6.06
CA ARG A 336 8.79 -6.54 4.86
C ARG A 336 7.98 -6.81 3.60
N THR A 337 6.90 -7.59 3.72
CA THR A 337 6.01 -7.88 2.60
C THR A 337 5.26 -6.62 2.14
N ALA A 338 4.88 -5.72 3.04
CA ALA A 338 4.31 -4.42 2.69
C ALA A 338 5.31 -3.55 1.91
N VAL A 339 6.58 -3.52 2.33
CA VAL A 339 7.66 -2.83 1.60
C VAL A 339 7.84 -3.40 0.19
N ALA A 340 7.86 -4.74 0.05
CA ALA A 340 7.93 -5.39 -1.26
C ALA A 340 6.73 -5.02 -2.14
N ARG A 341 5.52 -5.05 -1.58
CA ARG A 341 4.28 -4.65 -2.27
C ARG A 341 4.41 -3.23 -2.83
N ASP A 342 4.81 -2.27 -2.01
CA ASP A 342 4.87 -0.86 -2.38
C ASP A 342 5.93 -0.60 -3.46
N ARG A 343 7.11 -1.24 -3.36
CA ARG A 343 8.12 -1.23 -4.42
C ARG A 343 7.60 -1.81 -5.73
N MET A 344 6.88 -2.93 -5.68
CA MET A 344 6.32 -3.58 -6.88
C MET A 344 5.22 -2.73 -7.51
N ILE A 345 4.32 -2.12 -6.71
CA ILE A 345 3.29 -1.21 -7.22
C ILE A 345 3.93 -0.01 -7.92
N ALA A 346 4.93 0.64 -7.29
CA ALA A 346 5.62 1.77 -7.89
C ALA A 346 6.34 1.40 -9.19
N ARG A 347 6.97 0.21 -9.24
CA ARG A 347 7.75 -0.23 -10.40
C ARG A 347 6.88 -0.68 -11.57
N PHE A 348 5.73 -1.27 -11.30
CA PHE A 348 4.88 -1.94 -12.29
C PHE A 348 3.49 -1.32 -12.36
N ALA A 349 3.40 0.00 -12.14
CA ALA A 349 2.12 0.72 -12.14
C ALA A 349 1.27 0.37 -13.38
N GLY A 350 0.01 0.00 -13.14
CA GLY A 350 -0.95 -0.35 -14.19
C GLY A 350 -0.71 -1.68 -14.91
N ARG A 351 0.23 -2.52 -14.44
CA ARG A 351 0.58 -3.81 -15.07
C ARG A 351 0.07 -5.00 -14.26
N THR A 352 -0.02 -6.14 -14.92
CA THR A 352 -0.22 -7.45 -14.29
C THR A 352 1.12 -8.10 -14.01
N VAL A 353 1.43 -8.36 -12.74
CA VAL A 353 2.69 -8.93 -12.26
C VAL A 353 2.43 -10.29 -11.63
N LEU A 354 3.13 -11.32 -12.12
CA LEU A 354 3.19 -12.60 -11.43
C LEU A 354 4.19 -12.48 -10.25
N VAL A 355 3.72 -12.80 -9.05
CA VAL A 355 4.53 -12.81 -7.83
C VAL A 355 4.60 -14.24 -7.31
N VAL A 356 5.77 -14.86 -7.42
CA VAL A 356 5.99 -16.24 -6.94
C VAL A 356 6.61 -16.21 -5.55
N SER A 357 5.90 -16.75 -4.58
CA SER A 357 6.32 -16.68 -3.18
C SER A 357 5.79 -17.89 -2.38
N HIS A 358 5.66 -17.74 -1.09
CA HIS A 358 5.36 -18.77 -0.10
C HIS A 358 4.04 -18.48 0.63
N VAL A 359 3.70 -19.37 1.58
CA VAL A 359 2.44 -19.30 2.32
C VAL A 359 2.29 -17.99 3.09
N THR A 360 3.26 -17.65 3.95
CA THR A 360 3.09 -16.50 4.84
C THR A 360 3.17 -15.15 4.12
N PRO A 361 4.11 -14.91 3.18
CA PRO A 361 4.12 -13.67 2.41
C PRO A 361 2.85 -13.48 1.57
N ILE A 362 2.36 -14.52 0.89
CA ILE A 362 1.14 -14.42 0.09
C ILE A 362 -0.07 -14.11 0.98
N LYS A 363 -0.25 -14.84 2.08
CA LYS A 363 -1.31 -14.55 3.06
C LYS A 363 -1.19 -13.13 3.64
N SER A 364 0.04 -12.65 3.86
CA SER A 364 0.30 -11.28 4.32
C SER A 364 -0.13 -10.23 3.29
N LEU A 365 0.18 -10.42 1.99
CA LEU A 365 -0.28 -9.55 0.91
C LEU A 365 -1.81 -9.52 0.81
N VAL A 366 -2.46 -10.70 0.89
CA VAL A 366 -3.92 -10.82 0.88
C VAL A 366 -4.54 -10.12 2.09
N ARG A 367 -4.01 -10.37 3.29
CA ARG A 367 -4.46 -9.73 4.52
C ARG A 367 -4.37 -8.20 4.45
N LEU A 368 -3.24 -7.68 3.96
CA LEU A 368 -3.02 -6.24 3.80
C LEU A 368 -4.01 -5.63 2.81
N ALA A 369 -4.29 -6.32 1.70
CA ALA A 369 -5.25 -5.87 0.69
C ALA A 369 -6.69 -5.82 1.22
N LEU A 370 -7.04 -6.75 2.10
CA LEU A 370 -8.37 -6.84 2.73
C LEU A 370 -8.51 -5.94 3.97
N GLY A 371 -7.43 -5.29 4.45
CA GLY A 371 -7.45 -4.59 5.74
C GLY A 371 -7.77 -5.52 6.91
N ALA A 372 -7.52 -6.82 6.76
CA ALA A 372 -7.91 -7.82 7.76
C ALA A 372 -6.93 -7.82 8.96
N PRO A 373 -7.41 -8.22 10.16
CA PRO A 373 -6.58 -8.30 11.35
C PRO A 373 -5.51 -9.40 11.21
N PRO A 374 -4.43 -9.37 12.03
CA PRO A 374 -3.32 -10.32 11.91
C PRO A 374 -3.70 -11.79 12.05
N ASP A 375 -4.70 -12.13 12.87
CA ASP A 375 -5.18 -13.49 13.08
C ASP A 375 -5.89 -14.08 11.83
N ALA A 376 -6.25 -13.26 10.85
CA ALA A 376 -6.77 -13.74 9.58
C ALA A 376 -5.80 -14.66 8.82
N LEU A 377 -4.49 -14.60 9.10
CA LEU A 377 -3.49 -15.50 8.52
C LEU A 377 -3.78 -16.97 8.81
N PHE A 378 -4.37 -17.28 9.98
CA PHE A 378 -4.72 -18.63 10.38
C PHE A 378 -6.05 -19.14 9.78
N ARG A 379 -6.84 -18.25 9.18
CA ARG A 379 -8.14 -18.54 8.57
C ARG A 379 -8.07 -18.69 7.05
N MET A 380 -6.90 -18.58 6.48
CA MET A 380 -6.63 -18.73 5.06
C MET A 380 -5.89 -20.04 4.80
N GLU A 381 -6.32 -20.81 3.81
CA GLU A 381 -5.57 -21.94 3.29
C GLU A 381 -4.93 -21.58 1.96
N LEU A 382 -3.77 -22.14 1.66
CA LEU A 382 -3.05 -21.87 0.43
C LEU A 382 -2.36 -23.15 -0.04
N SER A 383 -2.86 -23.73 -1.12
CA SER A 383 -2.35 -24.96 -1.72
C SER A 383 -1.05 -24.72 -2.48
N ALA A 384 -0.21 -25.76 -2.64
CA ALA A 384 0.95 -25.67 -3.53
C ALA A 384 0.53 -25.30 -4.95
N ALA A 385 1.27 -24.44 -5.59
CA ALA A 385 1.01 -23.88 -6.91
C ALA A 385 -0.37 -23.24 -7.09
N SER A 386 -1.07 -22.87 -6.00
CA SER A 386 -2.34 -22.15 -6.11
C SER A 386 -2.13 -20.71 -6.57
N LEU A 387 -3.15 -20.20 -7.27
CA LEU A 387 -3.21 -18.83 -7.76
C LEU A 387 -4.16 -17.98 -6.88
N SER A 388 -3.72 -16.78 -6.58
CA SER A 388 -4.55 -15.73 -5.98
C SER A 388 -4.33 -14.43 -6.76
N ALA A 389 -5.29 -13.50 -6.75
CA ALA A 389 -5.14 -12.25 -7.48
C ALA A 389 -5.67 -11.06 -6.66
N VAL A 390 -4.86 -10.01 -6.59
CA VAL A 390 -5.18 -8.74 -5.93
C VAL A 390 -4.90 -7.60 -6.87
N ALA A 391 -5.87 -6.71 -7.05
CA ALA A 391 -5.71 -5.47 -7.78
C ALA A 391 -5.48 -4.31 -6.81
N TYR A 392 -4.44 -3.51 -7.04
CA TYR A 392 -4.10 -2.31 -6.31
C TYR A 392 -4.31 -1.09 -7.20
N TYR A 393 -5.00 -0.10 -6.68
CA TYR A 393 -5.35 1.13 -7.41
C TYR A 393 -4.49 2.30 -6.94
N ALA A 394 -4.39 3.32 -7.77
CA ALA A 394 -3.59 4.51 -7.49
C ALA A 394 -4.07 5.29 -6.24
N ASP A 395 -5.35 5.13 -5.87
CA ASP A 395 -5.95 5.71 -4.67
C ASP A 395 -5.63 4.94 -3.37
N GLY A 396 -4.75 3.94 -3.43
CA GLY A 396 -4.38 3.08 -2.30
C GLY A 396 -5.41 1.99 -1.98
N ALA A 397 -6.55 1.94 -2.69
CA ALA A 397 -7.51 0.86 -2.52
C ALA A 397 -6.99 -0.45 -3.12
N ALA A 398 -7.48 -1.55 -2.59
CA ALA A 398 -7.20 -2.88 -3.12
C ALA A 398 -8.49 -3.69 -3.30
N SER A 399 -8.47 -4.63 -4.22
CA SER A 399 -9.58 -5.54 -4.49
C SER A 399 -9.06 -6.96 -4.63
N MET A 400 -9.54 -7.85 -3.77
CA MET A 400 -9.31 -9.30 -3.89
C MET A 400 -10.15 -9.84 -5.03
N ARG A 401 -9.54 -10.49 -6.02
CA ARG A 401 -10.21 -11.00 -7.21
C ARG A 401 -10.29 -12.52 -7.26
N LEU A 402 -9.31 -13.17 -6.66
CA LEU A 402 -9.18 -14.64 -6.65
C LEU A 402 -8.38 -15.06 -5.43
N PHE A 403 -8.76 -16.18 -4.80
CA PHE A 403 -8.01 -16.74 -3.69
C PHE A 403 -7.91 -18.26 -3.78
N ASN A 404 -6.67 -18.78 -3.65
CA ASN A 404 -6.36 -20.21 -3.58
C ASN A 404 -6.96 -21.06 -4.71
N ASP A 405 -6.98 -20.53 -5.93
CA ASP A 405 -7.48 -21.30 -7.09
C ASP A 405 -6.46 -22.36 -7.53
N THR A 406 -6.94 -23.57 -7.73
CA THR A 406 -6.18 -24.75 -8.18
C THR A 406 -6.79 -25.39 -9.41
N ALA A 407 -7.72 -24.73 -10.10
CA ALA A 407 -8.42 -25.31 -11.25
C ALA A 407 -7.47 -25.75 -12.37
N HIS A 408 -6.36 -25.04 -12.53
CA HIS A 408 -5.31 -25.38 -13.52
C HIS A 408 -4.49 -26.63 -13.18
N LEU A 409 -4.65 -27.21 -12.00
CA LEU A 409 -3.96 -28.42 -11.55
C LEU A 409 -4.78 -29.71 -11.74
N ARG A 410 -5.99 -29.59 -12.29
CA ARG A 410 -6.92 -30.71 -12.50
C ARG A 410 -6.82 -31.27 -13.89
#